data_1d9c6fb26317bb89e6de595dbf04e11e
#
_entry.id   1d9c6fb26317bb89e6de595dbf04e11e
#
_cell.length_a   1.000
_cell.length_b   1.000
_cell.length_c   1.000
_cell.angle_alpha   90.00
_cell.angle_beta   90.00
_cell.angle_gamma   90.00
#
_symmetry.space_group_name_H-M   'P 1'
#
loop_
_entity.id
_entity.type
_entity.pdbx_description
1 polymer ?
#
loop_
_entity_poly.entity_id
_entity_poly.type
_entity_poly.pdbx_seq_one_letter_code
_entity_poly.pdbx_strand_id
1 'polypeptide(L)'
;MDEEALEPIRQRIDAIDADLQKLLNERAKLALEVAQIKQAEPGDVPPVYYRPEREAQILTRLKATNEGPLSDQDMARLFREIISCCMALEQPLTIAYLGPPGTYTEMAAIAQFGHFAHTRALTAIDQVFREVETGNVHYGVVPVENSTEGMVNHTLDCFMECPSEINICAEVELMIHHAFLVHRDSKGAVESIVSHAQSLAQCRGWLDANYSGVERVAVTSNAEAALQASNDPKIAAVAGEMAAERYALRVVASNIEDHTDNKTRFLVIGRQNVGVSGCDKTSILVSTKNEPGALFKVLEPFHRHDISLTRIETRPARSSDWSYVFFIDFDGHQRDTVVQAALADVQKVALEVRPLGSYPQAVI
;
A
#
# COMPACT_ATOMS: atom_id res chain seq x y z
N MET A 1 42.97 -0.44 -15.96
CA MET A 1 42.46 -0.33 -14.57
C MET A 1 43.44 -1.10 -13.71
N ASP A 2 43.87 -0.50 -12.63
CA ASP A 2 44.88 -1.05 -11.73
C ASP A 2 44.20 -2.16 -10.86
N GLU A 3 44.25 -3.37 -11.33
CA GLU A 3 43.60 -4.55 -10.67
C GLU A 3 44.22 -4.83 -9.29
N GLU A 4 45.54 -4.52 -9.13
CA GLU A 4 46.23 -4.66 -7.83
C GLU A 4 45.68 -3.68 -6.78
N ALA A 5 45.24 -2.48 -7.17
CA ALA A 5 44.67 -1.50 -6.25
C ALA A 5 43.24 -1.86 -5.78
N LEU A 6 42.49 -2.67 -6.54
CA LEU A 6 41.13 -3.11 -6.22
C LEU A 6 41.11 -4.32 -5.27
N GLU A 7 42.12 -5.15 -5.29
CA GLU A 7 42.15 -6.39 -4.51
C GLU A 7 41.97 -6.18 -3.00
N PRO A 8 42.66 -5.24 -2.32
CA PRO A 8 42.45 -5.00 -0.91
C PRO A 8 41.03 -4.50 -0.58
N ILE A 9 40.40 -3.77 -1.53
CA ILE A 9 39.02 -3.27 -1.35
C ILE A 9 38.03 -4.44 -1.45
N ARG A 10 38.22 -5.33 -2.43
CA ARG A 10 37.40 -6.54 -2.60
C ARG A 10 37.45 -7.43 -1.36
N GLN A 11 38.66 -7.70 -0.84
CA GLN A 11 38.83 -8.48 0.38
C GLN A 11 38.11 -7.88 1.59
N ARG A 12 38.08 -6.55 1.69
CA ARG A 12 37.31 -5.87 2.76
C ARG A 12 35.80 -5.98 2.54
N ILE A 13 35.34 -5.95 1.30
CA ILE A 13 33.92 -6.17 0.97
C ILE A 13 33.53 -7.61 1.33
N ASP A 14 34.32 -8.60 0.94
CA ASP A 14 34.08 -10.02 1.24
C ASP A 14 34.00 -10.29 2.76
N ALA A 15 34.84 -9.60 3.55
CA ALA A 15 34.79 -9.69 5.00
C ALA A 15 33.49 -9.08 5.58
N ILE A 16 33.05 -7.94 5.04
CA ILE A 16 31.78 -7.31 5.44
C ILE A 16 30.60 -8.22 5.05
N ASP A 17 30.62 -8.82 3.87
CA ASP A 17 29.57 -9.73 3.41
C ASP A 17 29.45 -10.96 4.30
N ALA A 18 30.59 -11.51 4.78
CA ALA A 18 30.60 -12.62 5.75
C ALA A 18 29.99 -12.21 7.09
N ASP A 19 30.28 -11.01 7.58
CA ASP A 19 29.69 -10.49 8.83
C ASP A 19 28.19 -10.20 8.65
N LEU A 20 27.76 -9.62 7.52
CA LEU A 20 26.36 -9.42 7.20
C LEU A 20 25.59 -10.73 7.17
N GLN A 21 26.13 -11.78 6.50
CA GLN A 21 25.50 -13.10 6.48
C GLN A 21 25.33 -13.66 7.88
N LYS A 22 26.35 -13.54 8.74
CA LYS A 22 26.30 -14.00 10.13
C LYS A 22 25.21 -13.27 10.92
N LEU A 23 25.16 -11.93 10.84
CA LEU A 23 24.19 -11.10 11.55
C LEU A 23 22.76 -11.37 11.07
N LEU A 24 22.53 -11.55 9.77
CA LEU A 24 21.23 -11.90 9.22
C LEU A 24 20.74 -13.26 9.72
N ASN A 25 21.63 -14.29 9.77
CA ASN A 25 21.27 -15.58 10.33
C ASN A 25 21.01 -15.54 11.85
N GLU A 26 21.73 -14.73 12.58
CA GLU A 26 21.49 -14.52 14.01
C GLU A 26 20.12 -13.85 14.25
N ARG A 27 19.80 -12.81 13.46
CA ARG A 27 18.49 -12.16 13.50
C ARG A 27 17.35 -13.14 13.16
N ALA A 28 17.55 -14.00 12.16
CA ALA A 28 16.57 -15.02 11.76
C ALA A 28 16.32 -16.05 12.88
N LYS A 29 17.37 -16.48 13.62
CA LYS A 29 17.22 -17.36 14.78
C LYS A 29 16.40 -16.70 15.90
N LEU A 30 16.67 -15.41 16.19
CA LEU A 30 15.89 -14.67 17.19
C LEU A 30 14.41 -14.52 16.75
N ALA A 31 14.13 -14.37 15.47
CA ALA A 31 12.77 -14.36 14.97
C ALA A 31 12.04 -15.70 15.20
N LEU A 32 12.71 -16.82 14.96
CA LEU A 32 12.16 -18.15 15.28
C LEU A 32 11.92 -18.35 16.78
N GLU A 33 12.79 -17.84 17.67
CA GLU A 33 12.58 -17.87 19.12
C GLU A 33 11.34 -17.05 19.52
N VAL A 34 11.15 -15.86 18.91
CA VAL A 34 9.94 -15.04 19.11
C VAL A 34 8.69 -15.80 18.68
N ALA A 35 8.73 -16.51 17.54
CA ALA A 35 7.61 -17.32 17.07
C ALA A 35 7.25 -18.44 18.07
N GLN A 36 8.26 -19.13 18.62
CA GLN A 36 8.04 -20.18 19.62
C GLN A 36 7.41 -19.63 20.91
N ILE A 37 7.87 -18.46 21.37
CA ILE A 37 7.29 -17.80 22.57
C ILE A 37 5.83 -17.44 22.31
N LYS A 38 5.51 -16.83 21.15
CA LYS A 38 4.13 -16.48 20.79
C LYS A 38 3.21 -17.71 20.67
N GLN A 39 3.72 -18.83 20.16
CA GLN A 39 2.97 -20.08 20.04
C GLN A 39 2.73 -20.76 21.42
N ALA A 40 3.63 -20.54 22.37
CA ALA A 40 3.52 -21.11 23.70
C ALA A 40 2.60 -20.31 24.63
N GLU A 41 2.18 -19.09 24.25
CA GLU A 41 1.23 -18.31 25.06
C GLU A 41 -0.15 -18.99 25.04
N PRO A 42 -0.71 -19.36 26.22
CA PRO A 42 -2.02 -19.99 26.29
C PRO A 42 -3.12 -18.95 25.98
N GLY A 43 -3.91 -19.19 24.93
CA GLY A 43 -5.05 -18.35 24.59
C GLY A 43 -5.83 -18.88 23.38
N ASP A 44 -7.13 -18.60 23.35
CA ASP A 44 -8.01 -18.97 22.21
C ASP A 44 -7.85 -18.04 21.01
N VAL A 45 -7.05 -16.96 21.14
CA VAL A 45 -6.82 -15.99 20.07
C VAL A 45 -5.51 -16.33 19.36
N PRO A 46 -5.54 -16.50 18.02
CA PRO A 46 -4.32 -16.76 17.25
C PRO A 46 -3.26 -15.67 17.48
N PRO A 47 -1.99 -16.03 17.62
CA PRO A 47 -0.93 -15.05 17.87
C PRO A 47 -0.78 -14.09 16.68
N VAL A 48 -0.62 -12.80 16.98
CA VAL A 48 -0.36 -11.77 15.98
C VAL A 48 1.14 -11.72 15.70
N TYR A 49 1.54 -12.16 14.51
CA TYR A 49 2.95 -12.16 14.11
C TYR A 49 3.36 -10.82 13.48
N TYR A 50 2.57 -10.28 12.55
CA TYR A 50 2.86 -9.00 11.93
C TYR A 50 2.38 -7.85 12.82
N ARG A 51 3.29 -6.92 13.13
CA ARG A 51 3.05 -5.74 13.95
C ARG A 51 3.46 -4.48 13.18
N PRO A 52 2.52 -3.85 12.46
CA PRO A 52 2.81 -2.65 11.65
C PRO A 52 3.46 -1.53 12.45
N GLU A 53 3.01 -1.32 13.70
CA GLU A 53 3.56 -0.31 14.62
C GLU A 53 5.03 -0.56 14.94
N ARG A 54 5.41 -1.81 15.13
CA ARG A 54 6.79 -2.18 15.43
C ARG A 54 7.69 -2.02 14.21
N GLU A 55 7.20 -2.41 13.03
CA GLU A 55 7.90 -2.22 11.77
C GLU A 55 8.13 -0.74 11.50
N ALA A 56 7.09 0.11 11.62
CA ALA A 56 7.19 1.54 11.44
C ALA A 56 8.23 2.16 12.37
N GLN A 57 8.24 1.79 13.66
CA GLN A 57 9.24 2.24 14.64
C GLN A 57 10.67 1.85 14.22
N ILE A 58 10.87 0.62 13.72
CA ILE A 58 12.19 0.16 13.26
C ILE A 58 12.65 0.98 12.06
N LEU A 59 11.80 1.13 11.03
CA LEU A 59 12.14 1.84 9.81
C LEU A 59 12.38 3.33 10.07
N THR A 60 11.55 3.97 10.89
CA THR A 60 11.74 5.38 11.29
C THR A 60 13.07 5.58 12.01
N ARG A 61 13.40 4.69 12.96
CA ARG A 61 14.69 4.75 13.66
C ARG A 61 15.86 4.58 12.71
N LEU A 62 15.79 3.63 11.76
CA LEU A 62 16.84 3.41 10.78
C LEU A 62 17.08 4.63 9.90
N LYS A 63 16.02 5.28 9.43
CA LYS A 63 16.11 6.55 8.68
C LYS A 63 16.76 7.66 9.51
N ALA A 64 16.38 7.79 10.78
CA ALA A 64 16.89 8.84 11.66
C ALA A 64 18.37 8.64 12.07
N THR A 65 18.89 7.40 12.01
CA THR A 65 20.26 7.06 12.39
C THR A 65 21.15 6.71 11.22
N ASN A 66 20.66 6.85 9.99
CA ASN A 66 21.45 6.56 8.78
C ASN A 66 22.48 7.66 8.54
N GLU A 67 23.76 7.30 8.53
CA GLU A 67 24.89 8.21 8.27
C GLU A 67 25.47 8.04 6.86
N GLY A 68 24.81 7.27 6.04
CA GLY A 68 25.07 7.09 4.66
C GLY A 68 26.12 6.72 4.03
N PRO A 69 26.55 6.20 2.88
CA PRO A 69 26.21 6.75 1.56
C PRO A 69 24.87 6.25 0.96
N LEU A 70 24.25 5.22 1.53
CA LEU A 70 22.91 4.80 1.08
C LEU A 70 21.87 5.82 1.51
N SER A 71 20.85 6.04 0.66
CA SER A 71 19.74 6.92 1.04
C SER A 71 18.91 6.31 2.18
N ASP A 72 18.23 7.17 2.95
CA ASP A 72 17.34 6.72 4.02
C ASP A 72 16.24 5.79 3.51
N GLN A 73 15.76 6.04 2.29
CA GLN A 73 14.76 5.20 1.64
C GLN A 73 15.30 3.83 1.24
N ASP A 74 16.52 3.79 0.67
CA ASP A 74 17.13 2.51 0.29
C ASP A 74 17.43 1.66 1.52
N MET A 75 17.92 2.29 2.60
CA MET A 75 18.12 1.62 3.88
C MET A 75 16.81 1.04 4.43
N ALA A 76 15.74 1.82 4.41
CA ALA A 76 14.43 1.34 4.87
C ALA A 76 13.88 0.19 4.01
N ARG A 77 14.03 0.25 2.68
CA ARG A 77 13.63 -0.83 1.75
C ARG A 77 14.41 -2.12 2.01
N LEU A 78 15.73 -2.06 2.15
CA LEU A 78 16.57 -3.22 2.48
C LEU A 78 16.13 -3.88 3.79
N PHE A 79 15.90 -3.06 4.82
CA PHE A 79 15.45 -3.59 6.11
C PHE A 79 14.04 -4.16 6.07
N ARG A 80 13.14 -3.63 5.22
CA ARG A 80 11.82 -4.22 5.01
C ARG A 80 11.93 -5.63 4.42
N GLU A 81 12.82 -5.86 3.45
CA GLU A 81 13.07 -7.20 2.91
C GLU A 81 13.65 -8.16 3.97
N ILE A 82 14.57 -7.68 4.81
CA ILE A 82 15.10 -8.47 5.92
C ILE A 82 13.98 -8.83 6.92
N ILE A 83 13.10 -7.88 7.25
CA ILE A 83 11.95 -8.12 8.13
C ILE A 83 11.01 -9.13 7.50
N SER A 84 10.66 -8.94 6.23
CA SER A 84 9.78 -9.84 5.47
C SER A 84 10.33 -11.28 5.44
N CYS A 85 11.61 -11.44 5.14
CA CYS A 85 12.28 -12.75 5.14
C CYS A 85 12.20 -13.44 6.52
N CYS A 86 12.50 -12.70 7.59
CA CYS A 86 12.43 -13.27 8.94
C CYS A 86 10.98 -13.60 9.36
N MET A 87 10.02 -12.76 8.97
CA MET A 87 8.60 -12.99 9.26
C MET A 87 8.07 -14.23 8.53
N ALA A 88 8.53 -14.47 7.30
CA ALA A 88 8.17 -15.69 6.56
C ALA A 88 8.63 -16.97 7.26
N LEU A 89 9.70 -16.91 8.08
CA LEU A 89 10.15 -18.02 8.94
C LEU A 89 9.26 -18.17 10.19
N GLU A 90 8.70 -17.08 10.71
CA GLU A 90 7.78 -17.13 11.86
C GLU A 90 6.42 -17.67 11.43
N GLN A 91 5.81 -17.02 10.45
CA GLN A 91 4.54 -17.40 9.81
C GLN A 91 4.49 -16.81 8.39
N PRO A 92 4.38 -17.65 7.35
CA PRO A 92 4.14 -17.17 6.00
C PRO A 92 2.82 -16.39 5.91
N LEU A 93 2.91 -15.11 5.55
CA LEU A 93 1.72 -14.26 5.39
C LEU A 93 1.13 -14.44 3.99
N THR A 94 -0.20 -14.51 3.93
CA THR A 94 -0.96 -14.46 2.66
C THR A 94 -1.69 -13.14 2.58
N ILE A 95 -1.46 -12.39 1.50
CA ILE A 95 -1.95 -11.03 1.28
C ILE A 95 -2.83 -11.03 0.02
N ALA A 96 -4.13 -10.74 0.19
CA ALA A 96 -5.01 -10.52 -0.96
C ALA A 96 -4.84 -9.10 -1.49
N TYR A 97 -4.99 -8.93 -2.80
CA TYR A 97 -4.97 -7.61 -3.42
C TYR A 97 -5.88 -7.56 -4.65
N LEU A 98 -6.28 -6.35 -5.05
CA LEU A 98 -7.03 -6.15 -6.30
C LEU A 98 -6.09 -6.41 -7.49
N GLY A 99 -6.32 -7.55 -8.16
CA GLY A 99 -5.58 -7.98 -9.35
C GLY A 99 -6.01 -7.27 -10.64
N PRO A 100 -5.51 -7.76 -11.76
CA PRO A 100 -4.64 -8.92 -11.94
C PRO A 100 -3.20 -8.73 -11.45
N PRO A 101 -2.33 -9.76 -11.52
CA PRO A 101 -0.89 -9.61 -11.24
C PRO A 101 -0.25 -8.54 -12.14
N GLY A 102 0.75 -7.80 -11.60
CA GLY A 102 1.40 -6.69 -12.30
C GLY A 102 0.71 -5.33 -12.13
N THR A 103 -0.31 -5.22 -11.25
CA THR A 103 -0.99 -3.96 -10.93
C THR A 103 -0.25 -3.15 -9.86
N TYR A 104 -0.56 -1.85 -9.75
CA TYR A 104 -0.07 -1.01 -8.66
C TYR A 104 -0.54 -1.48 -7.28
N THR A 105 -1.66 -2.19 -7.19
CA THR A 105 -2.12 -2.79 -5.94
C THR A 105 -1.22 -3.95 -5.50
N GLU A 106 -0.73 -4.77 -6.43
CA GLU A 106 0.31 -5.76 -6.12
C GLU A 106 1.60 -5.09 -5.67
N MET A 107 2.01 -4.00 -6.36
CA MET A 107 3.18 -3.23 -5.98
C MET A 107 3.05 -2.66 -4.56
N ALA A 108 1.86 -2.18 -4.18
CA ALA A 108 1.57 -1.71 -2.82
C ALA A 108 1.66 -2.85 -1.79
N ALA A 109 1.17 -4.05 -2.14
CA ALA A 109 1.28 -5.22 -1.28
C ALA A 109 2.74 -5.62 -1.05
N ILE A 110 3.55 -5.65 -2.10
CA ILE A 110 4.99 -5.93 -1.99
C ILE A 110 5.74 -4.81 -1.26
N ALA A 111 5.40 -3.54 -1.54
CA ALA A 111 6.00 -2.40 -0.85
C ALA A 111 5.76 -2.44 0.66
N GLN A 112 4.62 -2.96 1.13
CA GLN A 112 4.30 -3.08 2.55
C GLN A 112 4.86 -4.35 3.20
N PHE A 113 4.72 -5.50 2.55
CA PHE A 113 5.01 -6.80 3.15
C PHE A 113 6.32 -7.43 2.69
N GLY A 114 7.01 -6.82 1.72
CA GLY A 114 8.21 -7.38 1.08
C GLY A 114 7.90 -8.57 0.16
N HIS A 115 8.94 -9.07 -0.49
CA HIS A 115 8.82 -10.13 -1.50
C HIS A 115 8.63 -11.55 -0.91
N PHE A 116 8.83 -11.74 0.39
CA PHE A 116 8.68 -13.05 1.05
C PHE A 116 7.24 -13.33 1.50
N ALA A 117 6.32 -12.38 1.37
CA ALA A 117 4.89 -12.61 1.58
C ALA A 117 4.25 -13.28 0.36
N HIS A 118 3.27 -14.16 0.58
CA HIS A 118 2.48 -14.76 -0.50
C HIS A 118 1.36 -13.83 -0.92
N THR A 119 1.45 -13.29 -2.13
CA THR A 119 0.41 -12.41 -2.69
C THR A 119 -0.63 -13.21 -3.47
N ARG A 120 -1.91 -12.85 -3.34
CA ARG A 120 -3.05 -13.48 -4.03
C ARG A 120 -3.91 -12.42 -4.72
N ALA A 121 -3.92 -12.45 -6.05
CA ALA A 121 -4.75 -11.57 -6.85
C ALA A 121 -6.23 -11.98 -6.78
N LEU A 122 -7.12 -11.00 -6.58
CA LEU A 122 -8.57 -11.16 -6.62
C LEU A 122 -9.16 -10.20 -7.64
N THR A 123 -10.34 -10.52 -8.16
CA THR A 123 -10.94 -9.79 -9.29
C THR A 123 -11.73 -8.55 -8.88
N ALA A 124 -12.05 -8.40 -7.59
CA ALA A 124 -12.85 -7.29 -7.07
C ALA A 124 -12.47 -6.92 -5.63
N ILE A 125 -12.71 -5.66 -5.26
CA ILE A 125 -12.38 -5.12 -3.93
C ILE A 125 -13.19 -5.82 -2.82
N ASP A 126 -14.49 -6.04 -3.04
CA ASP A 126 -15.37 -6.76 -2.09
C ASP A 126 -14.89 -8.18 -1.81
N GLN A 127 -14.27 -8.86 -2.80
CA GLN A 127 -13.66 -10.16 -2.59
C GLN A 127 -12.43 -10.06 -1.65
N VAL A 128 -11.63 -8.98 -1.76
CA VAL A 128 -10.51 -8.77 -0.85
C VAL A 128 -11.00 -8.63 0.60
N PHE A 129 -12.05 -7.82 0.82
CA PHE A 129 -12.66 -7.70 2.15
C PHE A 129 -13.19 -9.04 2.67
N ARG A 130 -13.90 -9.81 1.84
CA ARG A 130 -14.46 -11.12 2.22
C ARG A 130 -13.37 -12.14 2.58
N GLU A 131 -12.28 -12.20 1.82
CA GLU A 131 -11.18 -13.15 2.10
C GLU A 131 -10.48 -12.80 3.43
N VAL A 132 -10.37 -11.52 3.79
CA VAL A 132 -9.87 -11.07 5.10
C VAL A 132 -10.87 -11.41 6.22
N GLU A 133 -12.16 -11.13 6.01
CA GLU A 133 -13.23 -11.40 6.97
C GLU A 133 -13.28 -12.89 7.32
N THR A 134 -13.27 -13.76 6.32
CA THR A 134 -13.34 -15.22 6.51
C THR A 134 -12.02 -15.81 7.03
N GLY A 135 -10.93 -15.04 7.07
CA GLY A 135 -9.62 -15.49 7.50
C GLY A 135 -8.89 -16.40 6.51
N ASN A 136 -9.32 -16.45 5.25
CA ASN A 136 -8.63 -17.16 4.18
C ASN A 136 -7.29 -16.50 3.82
N VAL A 137 -7.16 -15.20 4.10
CA VAL A 137 -5.93 -14.44 4.02
C VAL A 137 -5.70 -13.66 5.31
N HIS A 138 -4.47 -13.28 5.57
CA HIS A 138 -4.11 -12.52 6.77
C HIS A 138 -4.46 -11.03 6.62
N TYR A 139 -4.17 -10.47 5.44
CA TYR A 139 -4.38 -9.05 5.12
C TYR A 139 -4.90 -8.90 3.69
N GLY A 140 -5.52 -7.74 3.44
CA GLY A 140 -5.91 -7.31 2.11
C GLY A 140 -5.31 -5.94 1.80
N VAL A 141 -4.96 -5.70 0.54
CA VAL A 141 -4.52 -4.39 0.04
C VAL A 141 -5.51 -3.89 -0.99
N VAL A 142 -6.05 -2.70 -0.75
CA VAL A 142 -7.07 -2.07 -1.59
C VAL A 142 -6.73 -0.61 -1.89
N PRO A 143 -6.96 -0.12 -3.12
CA PRO A 143 -6.78 1.29 -3.44
C PRO A 143 -7.90 2.10 -2.77
N VAL A 144 -7.56 3.27 -2.20
CA VAL A 144 -8.55 4.16 -1.58
C VAL A 144 -8.62 5.52 -2.25
N GLU A 145 -7.52 6.00 -2.81
CA GLU A 145 -7.45 7.31 -3.45
C GLU A 145 -6.34 7.37 -4.49
N ASN A 146 -6.61 8.10 -5.56
CA ASN A 146 -5.60 8.54 -6.53
C ASN A 146 -5.62 10.07 -6.61
N SER A 147 -4.44 10.71 -6.65
CA SER A 147 -4.33 12.18 -6.64
C SER A 147 -4.97 12.85 -7.86
N THR A 148 -5.15 12.12 -8.96
CA THR A 148 -5.72 12.62 -10.21
C THR A 148 -7.22 12.32 -10.33
N GLU A 149 -7.67 11.15 -9.86
CA GLU A 149 -9.07 10.69 -10.01
C GLU A 149 -9.90 10.81 -8.73
N GLY A 150 -9.24 11.08 -7.60
CA GLY A 150 -9.92 11.17 -6.31
C GLY A 150 -10.17 9.80 -5.68
N MET A 151 -11.27 9.70 -4.94
CA MET A 151 -11.57 8.54 -4.10
C MET A 151 -12.06 7.32 -4.87
N VAL A 152 -11.59 6.14 -4.45
CA VAL A 152 -12.12 4.85 -4.91
C VAL A 152 -13.39 4.53 -4.13
N ASN A 153 -14.52 5.00 -4.65
CA ASN A 153 -15.81 4.90 -3.99
C ASN A 153 -16.18 3.47 -3.55
N HIS A 154 -15.81 2.47 -4.34
CA HIS A 154 -16.10 1.08 -4.03
C HIS A 154 -15.41 0.60 -2.75
N THR A 155 -14.19 1.06 -2.48
CA THR A 155 -13.49 0.76 -1.21
C THR A 155 -14.22 1.35 0.00
N LEU A 156 -14.72 2.60 -0.13
CA LEU A 156 -15.51 3.23 0.93
C LEU A 156 -16.83 2.50 1.17
N ASP A 157 -17.49 2.08 0.09
CA ASP A 157 -18.74 1.30 0.18
C ASP A 157 -18.52 -0.05 0.89
N CYS A 158 -17.39 -0.72 0.61
CA CYS A 158 -17.02 -1.94 1.32
C CYS A 158 -16.80 -1.68 2.82
N PHE A 159 -16.17 -0.57 3.21
CA PHE A 159 -16.04 -0.21 4.63
C PHE A 159 -17.39 0.06 5.30
N MET A 160 -18.38 0.61 4.60
CA MET A 160 -19.72 0.81 5.15
C MET A 160 -20.43 -0.52 5.45
N GLU A 161 -20.17 -1.55 4.63
CA GLU A 161 -20.85 -2.84 4.68
C GLU A 161 -20.10 -3.90 5.49
N CYS A 162 -18.78 -3.78 5.64
CA CYS A 162 -17.99 -4.79 6.32
C CYS A 162 -18.24 -4.82 7.84
N PRO A 163 -18.03 -5.99 8.48
CA PRO A 163 -18.09 -6.11 9.94
C PRO A 163 -17.10 -5.20 10.65
N SER A 164 -17.41 -4.82 11.89
CA SER A 164 -16.55 -3.98 12.74
C SER A 164 -15.19 -4.61 13.09
N GLU A 165 -15.00 -5.89 12.79
CA GLU A 165 -13.76 -6.62 13.01
C GLU A 165 -12.68 -6.35 11.95
N ILE A 166 -13.08 -5.81 10.79
CA ILE A 166 -12.13 -5.40 9.74
C ILE A 166 -11.61 -4.02 10.06
N ASN A 167 -10.30 -3.93 10.27
CA ASN A 167 -9.59 -2.71 10.61
C ASN A 167 -8.59 -2.32 9.50
N ILE A 168 -8.35 -1.03 9.36
CA ILE A 168 -7.19 -0.52 8.63
C ILE A 168 -5.96 -0.73 9.53
N CYS A 169 -4.97 -1.47 9.02
CA CYS A 169 -3.76 -1.83 9.75
C CYS A 169 -2.53 -1.02 9.32
N ALA A 170 -2.53 -0.52 8.09
CA ALA A 170 -1.46 0.33 7.54
C ALA A 170 -1.98 1.10 6.32
N GLU A 171 -1.20 2.09 5.90
CA GLU A 171 -1.38 2.76 4.61
C GLU A 171 -0.09 2.68 3.79
N VAL A 172 -0.24 2.66 2.48
CA VAL A 172 0.86 2.69 1.52
C VAL A 172 0.59 3.80 0.52
N GLU A 173 1.57 4.68 0.32
CA GLU A 173 1.52 5.69 -0.73
C GLU A 173 2.54 5.34 -1.82
N LEU A 174 2.09 5.19 -3.05
CA LEU A 174 2.96 4.95 -4.19
C LEU A 174 2.91 6.10 -5.18
N MET A 175 4.08 6.55 -5.61
CA MET A 175 4.21 7.31 -6.83
C MET A 175 3.88 6.41 -8.01
N ILE A 176 2.99 6.86 -8.88
CA ILE A 176 2.54 6.08 -10.04
C ILE A 176 3.35 6.51 -11.25
N HIS A 177 4.25 5.66 -11.68
CA HIS A 177 5.06 5.85 -12.85
C HIS A 177 4.62 4.89 -13.95
N HIS A 178 4.59 5.39 -15.18
CA HIS A 178 4.24 4.60 -16.35
C HIS A 178 5.47 4.37 -17.22
N ALA A 179 5.59 3.15 -17.75
CA ALA A 179 6.62 2.77 -18.69
C ALA A 179 6.00 2.33 -20.02
N PHE A 180 6.72 2.55 -21.11
CA PHE A 180 6.38 2.02 -22.42
C PHE A 180 7.03 0.66 -22.59
N LEU A 181 6.21 -0.36 -22.69
CA LEU A 181 6.58 -1.76 -22.65
C LEU A 181 6.32 -2.42 -23.99
N VAL A 182 7.26 -3.25 -24.45
CA VAL A 182 7.10 -4.03 -25.67
C VAL A 182 7.52 -5.49 -25.45
N HIS A 183 7.03 -6.37 -26.30
CA HIS A 183 7.50 -7.76 -26.33
C HIS A 183 9.01 -7.83 -26.51
N ARG A 184 9.69 -8.78 -25.89
CA ARG A 184 11.16 -8.93 -25.96
C ARG A 184 11.67 -9.04 -27.40
N ASP A 185 10.93 -9.73 -28.25
CA ASP A 185 11.27 -9.95 -29.66
C ASP A 185 10.73 -8.86 -30.60
N SER A 186 10.11 -7.80 -30.07
CA SER A 186 9.63 -6.70 -30.89
C SER A 186 10.80 -6.00 -31.60
N LYS A 187 10.71 -5.90 -32.92
CA LYS A 187 11.71 -5.28 -33.81
C LYS A 187 11.42 -3.80 -34.11
N GLY A 188 10.54 -3.16 -33.33
CA GLY A 188 10.27 -1.74 -33.39
C GLY A 188 9.00 -1.33 -34.17
N ALA A 189 8.34 -2.23 -34.89
CA ALA A 189 7.05 -1.92 -35.54
C ALA A 189 5.90 -2.18 -34.56
N VAL A 190 5.47 -1.12 -33.84
CA VAL A 190 4.28 -1.14 -32.99
C VAL A 190 3.06 -0.77 -33.82
N GLU A 191 2.05 -1.64 -33.90
CA GLU A 191 0.80 -1.40 -34.64
C GLU A 191 -0.28 -0.82 -33.71
N SER A 192 -0.28 -1.18 -32.40
CA SER A 192 -1.21 -0.64 -31.42
C SER A 192 -0.57 -0.45 -30.05
N ILE A 193 -1.04 0.55 -29.30
CA ILE A 193 -0.64 0.85 -27.92
C ILE A 193 -1.85 0.61 -27.03
N VAL A 194 -1.71 -0.29 -26.07
CA VAL A 194 -2.79 -0.74 -25.19
C VAL A 194 -2.53 -0.29 -23.76
N SER A 195 -3.52 0.20 -23.07
CA SER A 195 -3.46 0.50 -21.62
C SER A 195 -4.85 0.79 -21.06
N HIS A 196 -4.95 0.98 -19.76
CA HIS A 196 -6.12 1.58 -19.14
C HIS A 196 -6.33 3.00 -19.70
N ALA A 197 -7.59 3.40 -19.95
CA ALA A 197 -7.92 4.68 -20.56
C ALA A 197 -7.25 5.88 -19.86
N GLN A 198 -7.18 5.84 -18.53
CA GLN A 198 -6.55 6.84 -17.72
C GLN A 198 -5.03 6.95 -17.99
N SER A 199 -4.33 5.82 -18.03
CA SER A 199 -2.88 5.80 -18.28
C SER A 199 -2.53 6.30 -19.66
N LEU A 200 -3.38 6.00 -20.68
CA LEU A 200 -3.26 6.59 -22.02
C LEU A 200 -3.43 8.12 -21.98
N ALA A 201 -4.34 8.63 -21.17
CA ALA A 201 -4.56 10.06 -21.02
C ALA A 201 -3.38 10.74 -20.26
N GLN A 202 -2.86 10.10 -19.22
CA GLN A 202 -1.72 10.60 -18.41
C GLN A 202 -0.40 10.61 -19.18
N CYS A 203 -0.27 9.79 -20.23
CA CYS A 203 0.94 9.70 -21.05
C CYS A 203 0.73 10.31 -22.47
N ARG A 204 -0.33 11.10 -22.65
CA ARG A 204 -0.74 11.58 -23.97
C ARG A 204 0.36 12.38 -24.68
N GLY A 205 0.99 13.31 -24.00
CA GLY A 205 2.04 14.16 -24.58
C GLY A 205 3.23 13.36 -25.08
N TRP A 206 3.72 12.43 -24.25
CA TRP A 206 4.82 11.54 -24.65
C TRP A 206 4.44 10.63 -25.82
N LEU A 207 3.22 10.06 -25.81
CA LEU A 207 2.74 9.19 -26.88
C LEU A 207 2.53 9.96 -28.18
N ASP A 208 2.04 11.19 -28.14
CA ASP A 208 1.87 12.04 -29.33
C ASP A 208 3.22 12.40 -29.96
N ALA A 209 4.24 12.63 -29.15
CA ALA A 209 5.59 12.97 -29.61
C ALA A 209 6.33 11.78 -30.26
N ASN A 210 6.14 10.56 -29.74
CA ASN A 210 6.93 9.40 -30.12
C ASN A 210 6.17 8.40 -31.02
N TYR A 211 4.83 8.35 -30.95
CA TYR A 211 3.97 7.35 -31.61
C TYR A 211 2.67 7.98 -32.14
N SER A 212 2.73 9.14 -32.77
CA SER A 212 1.56 9.94 -33.20
C SER A 212 0.61 9.23 -34.18
N GLY A 213 1.09 8.25 -34.91
CA GLY A 213 0.29 7.52 -35.90
C GLY A 213 -0.18 6.14 -35.45
N VAL A 214 0.09 5.75 -34.21
CA VAL A 214 -0.24 4.42 -33.70
C VAL A 214 -1.58 4.44 -32.98
N GLU A 215 -2.43 3.45 -33.25
CA GLU A 215 -3.73 3.30 -32.60
C GLU A 215 -3.57 3.09 -31.09
N ARG A 216 -4.44 3.73 -30.29
CA ARG A 216 -4.49 3.58 -28.84
C ARG A 216 -5.77 2.86 -28.44
N VAL A 217 -5.62 1.71 -27.80
CA VAL A 217 -6.74 0.85 -27.41
C VAL A 217 -6.85 0.81 -25.88
N ALA A 218 -8.02 1.19 -25.37
CA ALA A 218 -8.30 1.13 -23.94
C ALA A 218 -8.74 -0.27 -23.52
N VAL A 219 -8.16 -0.77 -22.41
CA VAL A 219 -8.49 -2.04 -21.76
C VAL A 219 -8.79 -1.83 -20.28
N THR A 220 -9.19 -2.90 -19.59
CA THR A 220 -9.69 -2.83 -18.21
C THR A 220 -8.61 -2.51 -17.18
N SER A 221 -7.32 -2.81 -17.47
CA SER A 221 -6.20 -2.52 -16.58
C SER A 221 -4.87 -2.45 -17.33
N ASN A 222 -3.89 -1.77 -16.70
CA ASN A 222 -2.51 -1.73 -17.21
C ASN A 222 -1.85 -3.12 -17.25
N ALA A 223 -2.20 -3.99 -16.32
CA ALA A 223 -1.69 -5.35 -16.29
C ALA A 223 -2.27 -6.21 -17.42
N GLU A 224 -3.54 -6.01 -17.78
CA GLU A 224 -4.14 -6.63 -18.96
C GLU A 224 -3.44 -6.16 -20.24
N ALA A 225 -3.13 -4.87 -20.34
CA ALA A 225 -2.37 -4.34 -21.47
C ALA A 225 -0.99 -5.01 -21.58
N ALA A 226 -0.28 -5.16 -20.45
CA ALA A 226 1.00 -5.85 -20.42
C ALA A 226 0.88 -7.34 -20.83
N LEU A 227 -0.17 -8.02 -20.39
CA LEU A 227 -0.46 -9.40 -20.81
C LEU A 227 -0.69 -9.48 -22.33
N GLN A 228 -1.44 -8.55 -22.92
CA GLN A 228 -1.65 -8.52 -24.39
C GLN A 228 -0.34 -8.29 -25.11
N ALA A 229 0.48 -7.33 -24.67
CA ALA A 229 1.79 -7.05 -25.26
C ALA A 229 2.78 -8.24 -25.12
N SER A 230 2.63 -9.08 -24.10
CA SER A 230 3.46 -10.29 -23.92
C SER A 230 3.09 -11.41 -24.91
N ASN A 231 1.90 -11.37 -25.49
CA ASN A 231 1.41 -12.38 -26.44
C ASN A 231 1.54 -11.94 -27.91
N ASP A 232 1.74 -10.63 -28.17
CA ASP A 232 1.86 -10.13 -29.55
C ASP A 232 2.99 -9.08 -29.66
N PRO A 233 4.06 -9.36 -30.43
CA PRO A 233 5.18 -8.43 -30.64
C PRO A 233 4.82 -7.09 -31.31
N LYS A 234 3.62 -6.96 -31.87
CA LYS A 234 3.11 -5.75 -32.54
C LYS A 234 2.37 -4.82 -31.59
N ILE A 235 2.05 -5.31 -30.38
CA ILE A 235 1.37 -4.56 -29.35
C ILE A 235 2.41 -3.98 -28.37
N ALA A 236 2.30 -2.69 -28.07
CA ALA A 236 2.98 -2.07 -26.94
C ALA A 236 1.99 -1.81 -25.79
N ALA A 237 2.45 -1.88 -24.56
CA ALA A 237 1.66 -1.54 -23.40
C ALA A 237 2.20 -0.29 -22.68
N VAL A 238 1.31 0.49 -22.10
CA VAL A 238 1.66 1.49 -21.09
C VAL A 238 1.25 0.91 -19.74
N ALA A 239 2.24 0.62 -18.88
CA ALA A 239 2.02 0.02 -17.56
C ALA A 239 3.18 0.35 -16.60
N GLY A 240 3.09 -0.06 -15.33
CA GLY A 240 4.19 0.05 -14.40
C GLY A 240 5.32 -0.96 -14.70
N GLU A 241 6.53 -0.67 -14.24
CA GLU A 241 7.71 -1.53 -14.48
C GLU A 241 7.53 -2.94 -13.88
N MET A 242 6.80 -3.10 -12.78
CA MET A 242 6.47 -4.42 -12.23
C MET A 242 5.73 -5.30 -13.26
N ALA A 243 4.88 -4.72 -14.10
CA ALA A 243 4.22 -5.47 -15.16
C ALA A 243 5.22 -5.95 -16.22
N ALA A 244 6.30 -5.20 -16.48
CA ALA A 244 7.36 -5.64 -17.38
C ALA A 244 8.07 -6.89 -16.85
N GLU A 245 8.40 -6.93 -15.57
CA GLU A 245 9.00 -8.11 -14.92
C GLU A 245 8.03 -9.30 -14.94
N ARG A 246 6.79 -9.07 -14.53
CA ARG A 246 5.77 -10.13 -14.41
C ARG A 246 5.43 -10.80 -15.74
N TYR A 247 5.37 -10.03 -16.81
CA TYR A 247 5.02 -10.52 -18.15
C TYR A 247 6.22 -10.64 -19.09
N ALA A 248 7.43 -10.53 -18.56
CA ALA A 248 8.67 -10.68 -19.31
C ALA A 248 8.79 -9.75 -20.53
N LEU A 249 8.32 -8.50 -20.37
CA LEU A 249 8.41 -7.45 -21.38
C LEU A 249 9.72 -6.68 -21.28
N ARG A 250 10.05 -5.96 -22.34
CA ARG A 250 11.18 -5.02 -22.37
C ARG A 250 10.70 -3.60 -22.17
N VAL A 251 11.29 -2.91 -21.20
CA VAL A 251 11.07 -1.47 -20.98
C VAL A 251 11.83 -0.70 -22.07
N VAL A 252 11.11 0.12 -22.83
CA VAL A 252 11.67 1.01 -23.87
C VAL A 252 11.90 2.40 -23.32
N ALA A 253 10.98 2.90 -22.52
CA ALA A 253 11.06 4.19 -21.82
C ALA A 253 10.34 4.08 -20.48
N SER A 254 10.93 4.68 -19.44
CA SER A 254 10.36 4.81 -18.10
C SER A 254 9.88 6.24 -17.86
N ASN A 255 8.95 6.42 -16.93
CA ASN A 255 8.43 7.72 -16.48
C ASN A 255 7.89 8.55 -17.66
N ILE A 256 6.99 7.94 -18.45
CA ILE A 256 6.43 8.54 -19.65
C ILE A 256 5.16 9.37 -19.38
N GLU A 257 4.72 9.44 -18.14
CA GLU A 257 3.60 10.28 -17.72
C GLU A 257 3.90 11.77 -17.89
N ASP A 258 2.87 12.53 -18.27
CA ASP A 258 2.97 13.98 -18.51
C ASP A 258 3.11 14.77 -17.17
N HIS A 259 2.66 14.20 -16.05
CA HIS A 259 2.75 14.75 -14.69
C HIS A 259 3.31 13.71 -13.73
N THR A 260 4.40 14.05 -13.05
CA THR A 260 5.16 13.12 -12.18
C THR A 260 4.69 13.09 -10.73
N ASP A 261 3.67 13.85 -10.38
CA ASP A 261 3.11 14.00 -9.02
C ASP A 261 1.90 13.08 -8.76
N ASN A 262 1.62 12.14 -9.68
CA ASN A 262 0.54 11.19 -9.52
C ASN A 262 0.86 10.18 -8.41
N LYS A 263 0.05 10.22 -7.34
CA LYS A 263 0.15 9.29 -6.20
C LYS A 263 -1.13 8.49 -6.07
N THR A 264 -0.98 7.23 -5.67
CA THR A 264 -2.11 6.42 -5.22
C THR A 264 -1.87 5.98 -3.78
N ARG A 265 -2.88 6.17 -2.95
CA ARG A 265 -2.93 5.69 -1.57
C ARG A 265 -3.70 4.37 -1.54
N PHE A 266 -3.11 3.40 -0.86
CA PHE A 266 -3.68 2.08 -0.60
C PHE A 266 -3.85 1.89 0.90
N LEU A 267 -4.86 1.12 1.27
CA LEU A 267 -5.07 0.71 2.65
C LEU A 267 -4.80 -0.78 2.80
N VAL A 268 -4.15 -1.13 3.88
CA VAL A 268 -4.00 -2.51 4.33
C VAL A 268 -5.10 -2.81 5.33
N ILE A 269 -5.94 -3.77 5.02
CA ILE A 269 -7.03 -4.22 5.88
C ILE A 269 -6.68 -5.56 6.54
N GLY A 270 -7.11 -5.73 7.79
CA GLY A 270 -6.88 -6.95 8.57
C GLY A 270 -7.85 -7.05 9.73
N ARG A 271 -7.77 -8.14 10.50
CA ARG A 271 -8.64 -8.39 11.66
C ARG A 271 -8.01 -8.02 13.00
N GLN A 272 -6.88 -7.32 12.99
CA GLN A 272 -6.17 -6.93 14.20
C GLN A 272 -6.32 -5.45 14.52
N ASN A 273 -6.21 -5.12 15.79
CA ASN A 273 -5.99 -3.76 16.24
C ASN A 273 -4.49 -3.49 16.30
N VAL A 274 -4.06 -2.40 15.68
CA VAL A 274 -2.66 -1.99 15.64
C VAL A 274 -2.30 -1.19 16.91
N GLY A 275 -1.08 -1.32 17.40
CA GLY A 275 -0.57 -0.56 18.53
C GLY A 275 -0.08 0.83 18.14
N VAL A 276 0.32 1.63 19.14
CA VAL A 276 0.86 2.98 18.92
C VAL A 276 2.25 2.90 18.31
N SER A 277 2.47 3.59 17.19
CA SER A 277 3.78 3.70 16.53
C SER A 277 4.55 4.95 16.94
N GLY A 278 3.85 6.01 17.33
CA GLY A 278 4.37 7.35 17.64
C GLY A 278 4.16 8.36 16.50
N CYS A 279 3.77 7.89 15.30
CA CYS A 279 3.35 8.71 14.17
C CYS A 279 2.19 8.00 13.47
N ASP A 280 1.00 8.16 14.05
CA ASP A 280 -0.18 7.38 13.70
C ASP A 280 -1.26 8.25 13.05
N LYS A 281 -2.10 7.61 12.28
CA LYS A 281 -3.34 8.14 11.71
C LYS A 281 -4.50 7.28 12.18
N THR A 282 -5.64 7.90 12.43
CA THR A 282 -6.89 7.19 12.73
C THR A 282 -7.92 7.52 11.67
N SER A 283 -8.59 6.49 11.18
CA SER A 283 -9.75 6.61 10.29
C SER A 283 -11.02 6.21 11.02
N ILE A 284 -12.06 7.03 10.86
CA ILE A 284 -13.38 6.77 11.42
C ILE A 284 -14.47 6.95 10.37
N LEU A 285 -15.57 6.26 10.59
CA LEU A 285 -16.83 6.45 9.88
C LEU A 285 -17.83 7.11 10.86
N VAL A 286 -18.41 8.22 10.44
CA VAL A 286 -19.37 8.99 11.26
C VAL A 286 -20.66 9.16 10.49
N SER A 287 -21.79 8.74 11.07
CA SER A 287 -23.10 9.05 10.53
C SER A 287 -23.80 10.14 11.34
N THR A 288 -24.52 11.02 10.65
CA THR A 288 -25.21 12.15 11.27
C THR A 288 -26.65 12.27 10.75
N LYS A 289 -27.50 12.92 11.53
CA LYS A 289 -28.79 13.39 11.02
C LYS A 289 -28.57 14.44 9.95
N ASN A 290 -29.44 14.45 8.94
CA ASN A 290 -29.42 15.50 7.91
C ASN A 290 -30.05 16.79 8.47
N GLU A 291 -29.28 17.56 9.20
CA GLU A 291 -29.69 18.83 9.79
C GLU A 291 -28.66 19.94 9.56
N PRO A 292 -29.05 21.23 9.55
CA PRO A 292 -28.10 22.31 9.40
C PRO A 292 -27.01 22.27 10.47
N GLY A 293 -25.73 22.36 10.03
CA GLY A 293 -24.57 22.35 10.91
C GLY A 293 -24.15 20.97 11.41
N ALA A 294 -24.73 19.85 10.94
CA ALA A 294 -24.37 18.51 11.39
C ALA A 294 -22.85 18.22 11.22
N LEU A 295 -22.29 18.48 10.03
CA LEU A 295 -20.86 18.29 9.80
C LEU A 295 -20.01 19.20 10.69
N PHE A 296 -20.41 20.47 10.88
CA PHE A 296 -19.70 21.39 11.77
C PHE A 296 -19.59 20.85 13.20
N LYS A 297 -20.71 20.31 13.73
CA LYS A 297 -20.74 19.71 15.08
C LYS A 297 -19.79 18.50 15.22
N VAL A 298 -19.62 17.73 14.15
CA VAL A 298 -18.67 16.59 14.09
C VAL A 298 -17.22 17.06 14.05
N LEU A 299 -16.93 18.16 13.35
CA LEU A 299 -15.57 18.67 13.15
C LEU A 299 -15.07 19.54 14.32
N GLU A 300 -15.98 20.23 15.01
CA GLU A 300 -15.64 21.14 16.11
C GLU A 300 -14.83 20.47 17.24
N PRO A 301 -15.11 19.22 17.69
CA PRO A 301 -14.29 18.54 18.67
C PRO A 301 -12.82 18.39 18.27
N PHE A 302 -12.54 18.06 17.00
CA PHE A 302 -11.15 17.93 16.53
C PHE A 302 -10.41 19.26 16.60
N HIS A 303 -11.04 20.35 16.19
CA HIS A 303 -10.48 21.69 16.34
C HIS A 303 -10.22 22.05 17.81
N ARG A 304 -11.17 21.78 18.71
CA ARG A 304 -11.05 22.08 20.15
C ARG A 304 -9.89 21.33 20.81
N HIS A 305 -9.62 20.11 20.35
CA HIS A 305 -8.56 19.26 20.87
C HIS A 305 -7.25 19.36 20.08
N ASP A 306 -7.14 20.34 19.16
CA ASP A 306 -5.95 20.58 18.31
C ASP A 306 -5.50 19.35 17.53
N ILE A 307 -6.48 18.58 16.98
CA ILE A 307 -6.24 17.40 16.15
C ILE A 307 -6.37 17.79 14.69
N SER A 308 -5.31 17.53 13.92
CA SER A 308 -5.29 17.79 12.47
C SER A 308 -6.10 16.72 11.73
N LEU A 309 -7.07 17.19 10.93
CA LEU A 309 -7.79 16.32 9.99
C LEU A 309 -7.00 16.24 8.69
N THR A 310 -6.73 15.03 8.25
CA THR A 310 -5.96 14.79 7.02
C THR A 310 -6.86 14.51 5.83
N ARG A 311 -8.13 14.09 6.10
CA ARG A 311 -9.11 13.80 5.04
C ARG A 311 -10.53 13.82 5.55
N ILE A 312 -11.44 14.24 4.67
CA ILE A 312 -12.89 14.12 4.87
C ILE A 312 -13.52 13.75 3.54
N GLU A 313 -14.25 12.64 3.53
CA GLU A 313 -15.03 12.19 2.38
C GLU A 313 -16.47 11.93 2.77
N THR A 314 -17.38 12.17 1.85
CA THR A 314 -18.81 12.04 2.12
C THR A 314 -19.43 11.00 1.21
N ARG A 315 -20.19 10.09 1.80
CA ARG A 315 -21.01 9.10 1.06
C ARG A 315 -22.48 9.22 1.48
N PRO A 316 -23.42 9.07 0.54
CA PRO A 316 -24.82 8.92 0.93
C PRO A 316 -24.99 7.64 1.72
N ALA A 317 -25.69 7.72 2.85
CA ALA A 317 -26.08 6.51 3.55
C ALA A 317 -27.10 5.74 2.70
N ARG A 318 -26.95 4.43 2.64
CA ARG A 318 -27.88 3.55 1.88
C ARG A 318 -29.26 3.38 2.58
N SER A 319 -29.47 4.07 3.71
CA SER A 319 -30.76 4.11 4.41
C SER A 319 -31.71 5.10 3.73
N SER A 320 -33.02 4.88 3.88
CA SER A 320 -34.10 5.66 3.22
C SER A 320 -34.19 7.15 3.58
N ASP A 321 -33.40 7.65 4.53
CA ASP A 321 -33.60 8.98 5.13
C ASP A 321 -32.62 10.07 4.68
N TRP A 322 -31.98 9.94 3.49
CA TRP A 322 -31.03 10.96 2.98
C TRP A 322 -29.98 11.39 4.00
N SER A 323 -29.57 10.49 4.88
CA SER A 323 -28.46 10.71 5.81
C SER A 323 -27.10 10.61 5.09
N TYR A 324 -26.10 11.23 5.65
CA TYR A 324 -24.72 11.19 5.13
C TYR A 324 -23.82 10.44 6.09
N VAL A 325 -22.87 9.71 5.50
CA VAL A 325 -21.77 9.07 6.19
C VAL A 325 -20.49 9.80 5.82
N PHE A 326 -19.73 10.20 6.83
CA PHE A 326 -18.44 10.86 6.67
C PHE A 326 -17.32 9.88 7.02
N PHE A 327 -16.37 9.73 6.11
CA PHE A 327 -15.09 9.12 6.37
C PHE A 327 -14.12 10.21 6.76
N ILE A 328 -13.53 10.10 7.93
CA ILE A 328 -12.64 11.14 8.48
C ILE A 328 -11.34 10.47 8.89
N ASP A 329 -10.23 10.93 8.29
CA ASP A 329 -8.88 10.57 8.73
C ASP A 329 -8.28 11.75 9.49
N PHE A 330 -7.57 11.46 10.58
CA PHE A 330 -6.91 12.46 11.40
C PHE A 330 -5.62 11.92 12.02
N ASP A 331 -4.71 12.83 12.39
CA ASP A 331 -3.46 12.50 13.05
C ASP A 331 -3.70 12.07 14.50
N GLY A 332 -2.95 11.07 14.94
CA GLY A 332 -3.00 10.50 16.28
C GLY A 332 -3.63 9.11 16.33
N HIS A 333 -3.37 8.43 17.44
CA HIS A 333 -3.86 7.07 17.69
C HIS A 333 -5.09 7.09 18.61
N GLN A 334 -6.07 6.23 18.40
CA GLN A 334 -7.28 6.14 19.24
C GLN A 334 -7.01 5.85 20.72
N ARG A 335 -5.78 5.44 21.10
CA ARG A 335 -5.36 5.26 22.49
C ARG A 335 -4.77 6.51 23.10
N ASP A 336 -4.54 7.56 22.33
CA ASP A 336 -4.04 8.83 22.83
C ASP A 336 -5.14 9.53 23.63
N THR A 337 -4.81 10.06 24.79
CA THR A 337 -5.79 10.69 25.70
C THR A 337 -6.56 11.82 25.01
N VAL A 338 -5.87 12.63 24.20
CA VAL A 338 -6.45 13.74 23.44
C VAL A 338 -7.45 13.23 22.39
N VAL A 339 -7.07 12.18 21.65
CA VAL A 339 -7.94 11.55 20.64
C VAL A 339 -9.16 10.92 21.29
N GLN A 340 -9.00 10.23 22.43
CA GLN A 340 -10.13 9.66 23.17
C GLN A 340 -11.13 10.73 23.61
N ALA A 341 -10.66 11.89 24.10
CA ALA A 341 -11.51 12.98 24.48
C ALA A 341 -12.29 13.56 23.29
N ALA A 342 -11.61 13.76 22.15
CA ALA A 342 -12.25 14.24 20.92
C ALA A 342 -13.31 13.25 20.42
N LEU A 343 -13.00 11.95 20.35
CA LEU A 343 -13.96 10.93 19.91
C LEU A 343 -15.16 10.82 20.85
N ALA A 344 -14.97 10.97 22.15
CA ALA A 344 -16.06 11.00 23.12
C ALA A 344 -16.99 12.22 22.90
N ASP A 345 -16.45 13.37 22.48
CA ASP A 345 -17.25 14.54 22.13
C ASP A 345 -17.98 14.36 20.79
N VAL A 346 -17.34 13.77 19.77
CA VAL A 346 -17.98 13.42 18.50
C VAL A 346 -19.14 12.45 18.71
N GLN A 347 -19.01 11.45 19.60
CA GLN A 347 -20.06 10.49 19.92
C GLN A 347 -21.32 11.15 20.49
N LYS A 348 -21.21 12.30 21.16
CA LYS A 348 -22.39 13.03 21.71
C LYS A 348 -23.25 13.68 20.63
N VAL A 349 -22.68 13.97 19.46
CA VAL A 349 -23.33 14.73 18.38
C VAL A 349 -23.63 13.90 17.14
N ALA A 350 -22.97 12.77 16.97
CA ALA A 350 -23.18 11.84 15.87
C ALA A 350 -24.29 10.81 16.18
N LEU A 351 -24.86 10.22 15.14
CA LEU A 351 -25.75 9.07 15.28
C LEU A 351 -24.94 7.80 15.57
N GLU A 352 -23.80 7.68 14.87
CA GLU A 352 -22.88 6.57 14.98
C GLU A 352 -21.46 7.05 14.72
N VAL A 353 -20.52 6.55 15.49
CA VAL A 353 -19.07 6.69 15.26
C VAL A 353 -18.46 5.32 15.27
N ARG A 354 -17.96 4.87 14.13
CA ARG A 354 -17.29 3.58 13.98
C ARG A 354 -15.82 3.79 13.66
N PRO A 355 -14.90 3.41 14.56
CA PRO A 355 -13.47 3.38 14.24
C PRO A 355 -13.23 2.34 13.13
N LEU A 356 -12.48 2.73 12.11
CA LEU A 356 -12.02 1.85 11.04
C LEU A 356 -10.60 1.36 11.28
N GLY A 357 -9.87 2.01 12.19
CA GLY A 357 -8.53 1.62 12.62
C GLY A 357 -7.65 2.83 12.94
N SER A 358 -6.66 2.59 13.81
CA SER A 358 -5.51 3.46 14.00
C SER A 358 -4.27 2.70 13.54
N TYR A 359 -3.42 3.36 12.75
CA TYR A 359 -2.32 2.70 12.06
C TYR A 359 -1.17 3.69 11.81
N PRO A 360 0.09 3.19 11.67
CA PRO A 360 1.22 4.03 11.33
C PRO A 360 1.01 4.77 10.01
N GLN A 361 1.42 6.03 9.95
CA GLN A 361 1.54 6.74 8.68
C GLN A 361 2.57 6.05 7.78
N ALA A 362 2.42 6.19 6.46
CA ALA A 362 3.33 5.57 5.50
C ALA A 362 4.78 5.99 5.76
N VAL A 363 5.66 5.01 5.94
CA VAL A 363 7.09 5.27 6.23
C VAL A 363 7.94 5.26 4.96
N ILE A 364 7.51 4.54 3.91
CA ILE A 364 8.21 4.40 2.62
C ILE A 364 7.26 4.74 1.52
#